data_f48c1521d9571e8837a545474cc2a8b8
#
_entry.id   f48c1521d9571e8837a545474cc2a8b8
#
_cell.length_a   1.000
_cell.length_b   1.000
_cell.length_c   1.000
_cell.angle_alpha   90.00
_cell.angle_beta   90.00
_cell.angle_gamma   90.00
#
_symmetry.space_group_name_H-M   'P 1'
#
loop_
_entity.id
_entity.type
_entity.pdbx_description
1 polymer ?
#
loop_
_entity_poly.entity_id
_entity_poly.type
_entity_poly.pdbx_seq_one_letter_code
_entity_poly.pdbx_strand_id
1 'polypeptide(L)'
;MMEYTEKQELLYKEGVRLLKEHGKASCVLFQRKLAIGYATAREIVDRMLESGIATLGKDYTIILNEEGVNKMRNDSFNGMHAKDFLEWVIAREREVNGNEEKPSFSKLTYKKYLDLAKQGYKEAIAHLERISSIRAERATSEDERNAAILERDFWETVQFMIAEHYYNLGELKYEKHLGFMLLVGVGCDVNTDRGVKLTFSDMERTASSLDSEVKTRAIELCAKHAFRTGVVERMLMDAIWKGDMESAYDIVEKICSLGIVAEVVNKVSSIFYSRIRDAKKEVIDEV
;
A
#
# COMPACT_ATOMS: atom_id res chain seq x y z
N MET A 1 -24.32 27.34 4.22
CA MET A 1 -23.55 26.09 4.10
C MET A 1 -24.56 24.99 3.81
N MET A 2 -24.54 24.37 2.63
CA MET A 2 -25.39 23.19 2.38
C MET A 2 -24.82 22.04 3.22
N GLU A 3 -25.67 21.41 4.03
CA GLU A 3 -25.33 20.14 4.67
C GLU A 3 -25.14 19.10 3.57
N TYR A 4 -23.93 18.56 3.44
CA TYR A 4 -23.66 17.44 2.57
C TYR A 4 -24.39 16.22 3.12
N THR A 5 -25.11 15.51 2.23
CA THR A 5 -25.74 14.24 2.58
C THR A 5 -24.63 13.18 2.74
N GLU A 6 -24.87 12.14 3.55
CA GLU A 6 -23.93 11.01 3.74
C GLU A 6 -23.44 10.42 2.41
N LYS A 7 -24.33 10.34 1.42
CA LYS A 7 -23.98 9.87 0.07
C LYS A 7 -22.96 10.80 -0.62
N GLN A 8 -23.09 12.12 -0.46
CA GLN A 8 -22.16 13.09 -1.03
C GLN A 8 -20.79 13.00 -0.35
N GLU A 9 -20.76 12.74 0.96
CA GLU A 9 -19.51 12.52 1.69
C GLU A 9 -18.79 11.25 1.23
N LEU A 10 -19.50 10.16 1.00
CA LEU A 10 -18.92 8.93 0.46
C LEU A 10 -18.34 9.15 -0.95
N LEU A 11 -19.08 9.82 -1.82
CA LEU A 11 -18.62 10.17 -3.16
C LEU A 11 -17.40 11.09 -3.14
N TYR A 12 -17.34 12.01 -2.19
CA TYR A 12 -16.18 12.87 -2.00
C TYR A 12 -14.94 12.08 -1.57
N LYS A 13 -15.05 11.19 -0.58
CA LYS A 13 -13.95 10.32 -0.13
C LYS A 13 -13.44 9.43 -1.26
N GLU A 14 -14.34 8.86 -2.05
CA GLU A 14 -13.97 8.05 -3.19
C GLU A 14 -13.32 8.88 -4.31
N GLY A 15 -13.77 10.12 -4.50
CA GLY A 15 -13.11 11.08 -5.40
C GLY A 15 -11.70 11.41 -4.96
N VAL A 16 -11.47 11.64 -3.66
CA VAL A 16 -10.14 11.86 -3.09
C VAL A 16 -9.25 10.64 -3.30
N ARG A 17 -9.77 9.43 -3.10
CA ARG A 17 -9.04 8.19 -3.38
C ARG A 17 -8.60 8.11 -4.83
N LEU A 18 -9.49 8.39 -5.77
CA LEU A 18 -9.16 8.41 -7.20
C LEU A 18 -8.12 9.48 -7.55
N LEU A 19 -8.20 10.66 -6.94
CA LEU A 19 -7.20 11.70 -7.15
C LEU A 19 -5.83 11.28 -6.63
N LYS A 20 -5.76 10.61 -5.47
CA LYS A 20 -4.52 10.04 -4.93
C LYS A 20 -3.93 8.97 -5.86
N GLU A 21 -4.78 8.06 -6.34
CA GLU A 21 -4.37 6.96 -7.22
C GLU A 21 -3.77 7.46 -8.55
N HIS A 22 -4.30 8.57 -9.08
CA HIS A 22 -3.90 9.07 -10.40
C HIS A 22 -2.99 10.32 -10.36
N GLY A 23 -2.79 10.93 -9.20
CA GLY A 23 -2.04 12.20 -9.03
C GLY A 23 -2.73 13.42 -9.63
N LYS A 24 -3.62 13.21 -10.60
CA LYS A 24 -4.46 14.23 -11.25
C LYS A 24 -5.82 13.66 -11.62
N ALA A 25 -6.84 14.51 -11.65
CA ALA A 25 -8.20 14.11 -11.99
C ALA A 25 -8.93 15.24 -12.75
N SER A 26 -10.10 14.91 -13.27
CA SER A 26 -11.03 15.88 -13.88
C SER A 26 -12.46 15.49 -13.56
N CYS A 27 -13.42 16.39 -13.74
CA CYS A 27 -14.84 16.05 -13.61
C CYS A 27 -15.23 14.85 -14.48
N VAL A 28 -14.65 14.71 -15.68
CA VAL A 28 -14.92 13.58 -16.58
C VAL A 28 -14.41 12.25 -16.00
N LEU A 29 -13.26 12.24 -15.33
CA LEU A 29 -12.76 11.05 -14.64
C LEU A 29 -13.74 10.63 -13.53
N PHE A 30 -14.15 11.57 -12.69
CA PHE A 30 -15.10 11.29 -11.61
C PHE A 30 -16.47 10.83 -12.12
N GLN A 31 -17.00 11.47 -13.19
CA GLN A 31 -18.23 11.01 -13.81
C GLN A 31 -18.18 9.53 -14.22
N ARG A 32 -17.07 9.12 -14.86
CA ARG A 32 -16.90 7.75 -15.37
C ARG A 32 -16.66 6.74 -14.24
N LYS A 33 -15.78 7.08 -13.30
CA LYS A 33 -15.36 6.15 -12.24
C LYS A 33 -16.40 6.01 -11.12
N LEU A 34 -17.11 7.09 -10.80
CA LEU A 34 -18.11 7.11 -9.73
C LEU A 34 -19.54 6.94 -10.24
N ALA A 35 -19.74 6.87 -11.56
CA ALA A 35 -21.06 6.79 -12.21
C ALA A 35 -22.02 7.93 -11.78
N ILE A 36 -21.51 9.18 -11.69
CA ILE A 36 -22.24 10.37 -11.22
C ILE A 36 -22.44 11.40 -12.33
N GLY A 37 -23.40 12.30 -12.12
CA GLY A 37 -23.63 13.44 -13.02
C GLY A 37 -22.52 14.49 -12.96
N TYR A 38 -22.43 15.35 -13.99
CA TYR A 38 -21.42 16.42 -14.05
C TYR A 38 -21.51 17.38 -12.86
N ALA A 39 -22.72 17.76 -12.44
CA ALA A 39 -22.90 18.67 -11.30
C ALA A 39 -22.28 18.10 -10.01
N THR A 40 -22.55 16.85 -9.70
CA THR A 40 -21.97 16.16 -8.53
C THR A 40 -20.44 16.00 -8.66
N ALA A 41 -19.94 15.67 -9.86
CA ALA A 41 -18.50 15.61 -10.10
C ALA A 41 -17.83 16.98 -9.91
N ARG A 42 -18.50 18.05 -10.31
CA ARG A 42 -18.03 19.42 -10.14
C ARG A 42 -18.01 19.82 -8.65
N GLU A 43 -19.05 19.51 -7.90
CA GLU A 43 -19.09 19.73 -6.45
C GLU A 43 -17.93 19.04 -5.72
N ILE A 44 -17.60 17.81 -6.11
CA ILE A 44 -16.45 17.07 -5.57
C ILE A 44 -15.16 17.82 -5.86
N VAL A 45 -14.95 18.26 -7.11
CA VAL A 45 -13.77 19.03 -7.51
C VAL A 45 -13.67 20.35 -6.73
N ASP A 46 -14.75 21.11 -6.67
CA ASP A 46 -14.76 22.41 -5.98
C ASP A 46 -14.44 22.23 -4.48
N ARG A 47 -15.00 21.21 -3.85
CA ARG A 47 -14.71 20.87 -2.45
C ARG A 47 -13.23 20.46 -2.24
N MET A 48 -12.63 19.73 -3.16
CA MET A 48 -11.20 19.39 -3.10
C MET A 48 -10.29 20.62 -3.22
N LEU A 49 -10.67 21.58 -4.05
CA LEU A 49 -9.96 22.85 -4.18
C LEU A 49 -10.11 23.71 -2.92
N GLU A 50 -11.34 23.84 -2.38
CA GLU A 50 -11.65 24.60 -1.16
C GLU A 50 -10.95 24.02 0.07
N SER A 51 -10.88 22.69 0.18
CA SER A 51 -10.18 22.00 1.27
C SER A 51 -8.66 22.00 1.12
N GLY A 52 -8.14 22.45 0.00
CA GLY A 52 -6.72 22.48 -0.29
C GLY A 52 -6.09 21.12 -0.63
N ILE A 53 -6.90 20.07 -0.79
CA ILE A 53 -6.44 18.71 -1.18
C ILE A 53 -5.94 18.72 -2.63
N ALA A 54 -6.48 19.58 -3.45
CA ALA A 54 -6.10 19.73 -4.84
C ALA A 54 -5.79 21.18 -5.18
N THR A 55 -4.99 21.35 -6.22
CA THR A 55 -4.77 22.65 -6.90
C THR A 55 -5.26 22.55 -8.33
N LEU A 56 -5.67 23.69 -8.88
CA LEU A 56 -6.11 23.74 -10.28
C LEU A 56 -4.90 23.64 -11.22
N GLY A 57 -4.91 22.61 -12.06
CA GLY A 57 -3.93 22.42 -13.13
C GLY A 57 -4.37 23.03 -14.45
N LYS A 58 -3.60 22.79 -15.51
CA LYS A 58 -3.97 23.17 -16.88
C LYS A 58 -5.15 22.31 -17.36
N ASP A 59 -5.92 22.83 -18.31
CA ASP A 59 -7.03 22.09 -18.98
C ASP A 59 -8.16 21.63 -18.05
N TYR A 60 -8.49 22.44 -17.01
CA TYR A 60 -9.54 22.12 -16.04
C TYR A 60 -9.33 20.77 -15.30
N THR A 61 -8.10 20.32 -15.22
CA THR A 61 -7.73 19.23 -14.34
C THR A 61 -7.42 19.73 -12.95
N ILE A 62 -7.57 18.89 -11.94
CA ILE A 62 -7.06 19.11 -10.60
C ILE A 62 -5.85 18.22 -10.36
N ILE A 63 -4.88 18.75 -9.65
CA ILE A 63 -3.64 18.08 -9.28
C ILE A 63 -3.63 17.90 -7.78
N LEU A 64 -3.22 16.73 -7.32
CA LEU A 64 -3.10 16.42 -5.91
C LEU A 64 -2.18 17.42 -5.22
N ASN A 65 -2.64 18.00 -4.13
CA ASN A 65 -1.82 18.81 -3.23
C ASN A 65 -1.43 17.96 -2.02
N GLU A 66 -0.20 17.47 -1.98
CA GLU A 66 0.32 16.58 -0.96
C GLU A 66 0.21 17.18 0.45
N GLU A 67 0.44 18.50 0.61
CA GLU A 67 0.27 19.17 1.89
C GLU A 67 -1.18 19.19 2.39
N GLY A 68 -2.14 19.36 1.47
CA GLY A 68 -3.57 19.34 1.78
C GLY A 68 -4.08 17.95 2.15
N VAL A 69 -3.54 16.92 1.51
CA VAL A 69 -3.87 15.52 1.81
C VAL A 69 -3.37 15.09 3.18
N ASN A 70 -2.19 15.54 3.58
CA ASN A 70 -1.62 15.25 4.90
C ASN A 70 -2.51 15.77 6.05
N LYS A 71 -3.30 16.84 5.81
CA LYS A 71 -4.28 17.36 6.79
C LYS A 71 -5.53 16.50 6.93
N MET A 72 -5.84 15.63 5.95
CA MET A 72 -7.03 14.77 5.99
C MET A 72 -6.75 13.35 6.47
N ARG A 73 -5.51 13.03 6.76
CA ARG A 73 -5.17 11.72 7.29
C ARG A 73 -5.79 11.53 8.66
N ASN A 74 -6.49 10.45 8.77
CA ASN A 74 -7.00 10.01 10.06
C ASN A 74 -5.89 9.25 10.80
N ASP A 75 -4.91 10.01 11.27
CA ASP A 75 -3.80 9.52 12.08
C ASP A 75 -4.17 9.35 13.56
N SER A 76 -5.46 9.53 13.89
CA SER A 76 -5.96 9.37 15.23
C SER A 76 -7.19 8.46 15.30
N PHE A 77 -7.22 7.58 16.27
CA PHE A 77 -8.33 6.70 16.58
C PHE A 77 -8.56 6.65 18.09
N ASN A 78 -9.81 6.88 18.53
CA ASN A 78 -10.18 6.94 19.94
C ASN A 78 -9.29 7.88 20.79
N GLY A 79 -8.90 9.02 20.22
CA GLY A 79 -8.07 10.03 20.88
C GLY A 79 -6.58 9.69 20.97
N MET A 80 -6.12 8.60 20.33
CA MET A 80 -4.73 8.22 20.25
C MET A 80 -4.20 8.50 18.84
N HIS A 81 -3.12 9.28 18.73
CA HIS A 81 -2.44 9.49 17.45
C HIS A 81 -1.55 8.32 17.08
N ALA A 82 -1.44 8.03 15.79
CA ALA A 82 -0.62 6.92 15.29
C ALA A 82 0.85 7.06 15.70
N LYS A 83 1.38 8.29 15.73
CA LYS A 83 2.74 8.57 16.17
C LYS A 83 2.95 8.21 17.65
N ASP A 84 2.03 8.61 18.52
CA ASP A 84 2.12 8.32 19.96
C ASP A 84 2.03 6.81 20.21
N PHE A 85 1.18 6.12 19.43
CA PHE A 85 1.05 4.67 19.48
C PHE A 85 2.35 3.98 19.03
N LEU A 86 2.98 4.46 17.94
CA LEU A 86 4.27 3.96 17.47
C LEU A 86 5.35 4.10 18.55
N GLU A 87 5.53 5.29 19.11
CA GLU A 87 6.52 5.56 20.14
C GLU A 87 6.32 4.62 21.35
N TRP A 88 5.08 4.40 21.71
CA TRP A 88 4.73 3.51 22.79
C TRP A 88 5.00 2.02 22.48
N VAL A 89 4.73 1.55 21.26
CA VAL A 89 5.06 0.19 20.79
C VAL A 89 6.57 -0.02 20.78
N ILE A 90 7.34 0.93 20.24
CA ILE A 90 8.80 0.85 20.18
C ILE A 90 9.42 0.81 21.58
N ALA A 91 8.93 1.63 22.51
CA ALA A 91 9.42 1.65 23.88
C ALA A 91 9.27 0.28 24.58
N ARG A 92 8.17 -0.43 24.29
CA ARG A 92 7.85 -1.73 24.89
C ARG A 92 8.40 -2.94 24.15
N GLU A 93 8.68 -2.82 22.88
CA GLU A 93 9.27 -3.93 22.11
C GLU A 93 10.59 -4.42 22.72
N ARG A 94 11.38 -3.53 23.32
CA ARG A 94 12.63 -3.90 24.02
C ARG A 94 12.36 -4.81 25.22
N GLU A 95 11.24 -4.62 25.90
CA GLU A 95 10.81 -5.44 27.03
C GLU A 95 10.32 -6.81 26.58
N VAL A 96 9.60 -6.83 25.43
CA VAL A 96 9.01 -8.05 24.85
C VAL A 96 10.04 -8.97 24.20
N ASN A 97 11.05 -8.40 23.51
CA ASN A 97 12.10 -9.19 22.86
C ASN A 97 13.01 -9.95 23.85
N GLY A 98 12.93 -9.64 25.12
CA GLY A 98 13.58 -10.39 26.20
C GLY A 98 12.77 -11.61 26.72
N ASN A 99 11.51 -11.76 26.33
CA ASN A 99 10.66 -12.88 26.74
C ASN A 99 10.77 -14.05 25.77
N GLU A 100 11.10 -15.23 26.26
CA GLU A 100 11.29 -16.45 25.45
C GLU A 100 9.99 -16.99 24.84
N GLU A 101 8.82 -16.75 25.43
CA GLU A 101 7.52 -17.21 24.93
C GLU A 101 6.77 -16.12 24.15
N LYS A 102 6.75 -16.26 22.81
CA LYS A 102 5.87 -15.43 21.98
C LYS A 102 4.42 -15.91 22.08
N PRO A 103 3.44 -14.99 22.24
CA PRO A 103 2.04 -15.35 22.27
C PRO A 103 1.60 -15.93 20.92
N SER A 104 0.68 -16.88 20.95
CA SER A 104 0.03 -17.36 19.72
C SER A 104 -0.94 -16.30 19.19
N PHE A 105 -0.77 -15.93 17.92
CA PHE A 105 -1.63 -14.96 17.23
C PHE A 105 -2.80 -15.62 16.47
N SER A 106 -3.06 -16.92 16.66
CA SER A 106 -4.14 -17.58 15.93
C SER A 106 -5.48 -17.43 16.64
N LYS A 107 -6.52 -17.02 15.89
CA LYS A 107 -7.92 -16.96 16.31
C LYS A 107 -8.21 -16.14 17.59
N LEU A 108 -7.50 -15.04 17.78
CA LEU A 108 -7.76 -14.12 18.88
C LEU A 108 -8.93 -13.17 18.57
N THR A 109 -9.54 -12.63 19.62
CA THR A 109 -10.53 -11.54 19.49
C THR A 109 -9.83 -10.21 19.24
N TYR A 110 -10.55 -9.22 18.64
CA TYR A 110 -10.04 -7.86 18.47
C TYR A 110 -9.44 -7.29 19.75
N LYS A 111 -10.15 -7.42 20.88
CA LYS A 111 -9.66 -6.93 22.18
C LYS A 111 -8.32 -7.53 22.58
N LYS A 112 -8.14 -8.83 22.36
CA LYS A 112 -6.86 -9.52 22.67
C LYS A 112 -5.73 -9.05 21.75
N TYR A 113 -6.00 -8.82 20.45
CA TYR A 113 -4.99 -8.23 19.57
C TYR A 113 -4.63 -6.81 20.01
N LEU A 114 -5.61 -6.00 20.41
CA LEU A 114 -5.35 -4.65 20.92
C LEU A 114 -4.50 -4.69 22.20
N ASP A 115 -4.79 -5.59 23.11
CA ASP A 115 -4.01 -5.78 24.35
C ASP A 115 -2.57 -6.22 24.03
N LEU A 116 -2.37 -7.12 23.06
CA LEU A 116 -1.03 -7.53 22.62
C LEU A 116 -0.28 -6.38 21.92
N ALA A 117 -0.93 -5.64 21.04
CA ALA A 117 -0.33 -4.46 20.42
C ALA A 117 0.10 -3.44 21.50
N LYS A 118 -0.75 -3.27 22.52
CA LYS A 118 -0.43 -2.49 23.71
C LYS A 118 0.71 -3.04 24.59
N GLN A 119 1.04 -4.27 24.49
CA GLN A 119 2.20 -4.90 25.12
C GLN A 119 3.48 -4.82 24.28
N GLY A 120 3.45 -4.21 23.09
CA GLY A 120 4.58 -4.05 22.19
C GLY A 120 4.70 -5.12 21.10
N TYR A 121 3.73 -6.03 20.97
CA TYR A 121 3.72 -7.03 19.91
C TYR A 121 3.21 -6.43 18.61
N LYS A 122 4.13 -5.97 17.74
CA LYS A 122 3.81 -5.30 16.47
C LYS A 122 3.04 -6.18 15.49
N GLU A 123 3.22 -7.51 15.56
CA GLU A 123 2.49 -8.48 14.74
C GLU A 123 0.96 -8.39 14.97
N ALA A 124 0.53 -7.99 16.16
CA ALA A 124 -0.89 -7.82 16.48
C ALA A 124 -1.55 -6.71 15.66
N ILE A 125 -0.80 -5.71 15.21
CA ILE A 125 -1.31 -4.54 14.47
C ILE A 125 -1.84 -4.95 13.10
N ALA A 126 -1.16 -5.86 12.39
CA ALA A 126 -1.63 -6.38 11.11
C ALA A 126 -2.96 -7.17 11.25
N HIS A 127 -3.18 -7.82 12.38
CA HIS A 127 -4.45 -8.48 12.67
C HIS A 127 -5.56 -7.48 12.99
N LEU A 128 -5.25 -6.39 13.67
CA LEU A 128 -6.22 -5.31 13.95
C LEU A 128 -6.68 -4.64 12.65
N GLU A 129 -5.75 -4.29 11.77
CA GLU A 129 -6.05 -3.76 10.43
C GLU A 129 -6.97 -4.72 9.65
N ARG A 130 -6.61 -6.00 9.56
CA ARG A 130 -7.40 -7.00 8.85
C ARG A 130 -8.81 -7.17 9.43
N ILE A 131 -8.97 -7.15 10.76
CA ILE A 131 -10.28 -7.23 11.40
C ILE A 131 -11.11 -6.00 11.07
N SER A 132 -10.52 -4.79 11.09
CA SER A 132 -11.20 -3.56 10.74
C SER A 132 -11.62 -3.54 9.26
N SER A 133 -10.78 -4.05 8.34
CA SER A 133 -11.13 -4.26 6.93
C SER A 133 -12.34 -5.19 6.76
N ILE A 134 -12.34 -6.35 7.43
CA ILE A 134 -13.46 -7.30 7.38
C ILE A 134 -14.74 -6.69 8.00
N ARG A 135 -14.61 -5.89 9.06
CA ARG A 135 -15.76 -5.20 9.65
C ARG A 135 -16.33 -4.15 8.70
N ALA A 136 -15.50 -3.40 8.00
CA ALA A 136 -15.95 -2.44 6.99
C ALA A 136 -16.69 -3.12 5.82
N GLU A 137 -16.22 -4.29 5.37
CA GLU A 137 -16.87 -5.09 4.31
C GLU A 137 -18.23 -5.66 4.76
N ARG A 138 -18.37 -6.03 6.04
CA ARG A 138 -19.56 -6.70 6.60
C ARG A 138 -20.52 -5.75 7.31
N ALA A 139 -20.20 -4.47 7.39
CA ALA A 139 -21.02 -3.48 8.06
C ALA A 139 -22.42 -3.41 7.46
N THR A 140 -23.43 -3.37 8.31
CA THR A 140 -24.84 -3.33 7.93
C THR A 140 -25.39 -1.91 7.86
N SER A 141 -24.67 -0.95 8.46
CA SER A 141 -24.96 0.47 8.39
C SER A 141 -23.76 1.26 7.89
N GLU A 142 -24.02 2.44 7.37
CA GLU A 142 -22.98 3.36 6.90
C GLU A 142 -22.09 3.86 8.05
N ASP A 143 -22.67 4.12 9.20
CA ASP A 143 -21.93 4.53 10.41
C ASP A 143 -20.94 3.46 10.87
N GLU A 144 -21.40 2.19 10.93
CA GLU A 144 -20.52 1.06 11.26
C GLU A 144 -19.39 0.91 10.23
N ARG A 145 -19.71 1.09 8.96
CA ARG A 145 -18.73 1.00 7.86
C ARG A 145 -17.70 2.12 7.98
N ASN A 146 -18.14 3.35 8.17
CA ASN A 146 -17.26 4.50 8.30
C ASN A 146 -16.36 4.37 9.54
N ALA A 147 -16.91 3.96 10.69
CA ALA A 147 -16.11 3.72 11.88
C ALA A 147 -15.02 2.65 11.65
N ALA A 148 -15.37 1.55 10.98
CA ALA A 148 -14.42 0.49 10.66
C ALA A 148 -13.34 0.93 9.64
N ILE A 149 -13.69 1.78 8.67
CA ILE A 149 -12.73 2.38 7.72
C ILE A 149 -11.76 3.30 8.46
N LEU A 150 -12.24 4.18 9.33
CA LEU A 150 -11.39 5.07 10.12
C LEU A 150 -10.41 4.30 11.00
N GLU A 151 -10.89 3.21 11.60
CA GLU A 151 -10.06 2.32 12.39
C GLU A 151 -9.00 1.59 11.55
N ARG A 152 -9.38 1.09 10.37
CA ARG A 152 -8.45 0.49 9.42
C ARG A 152 -7.36 1.46 9.00
N ASP A 153 -7.74 2.66 8.58
CA ASP A 153 -6.81 3.69 8.11
C ASP A 153 -5.80 4.08 9.20
N PHE A 154 -6.24 4.12 10.47
CA PHE A 154 -5.35 4.29 11.61
C PHE A 154 -4.32 3.16 11.72
N TRP A 155 -4.75 1.88 11.65
CA TRP A 155 -3.84 0.75 11.74
C TRP A 155 -2.89 0.65 10.54
N GLU A 156 -3.35 1.00 9.35
CA GLU A 156 -2.49 1.13 8.16
C GLU A 156 -1.40 2.19 8.36
N THR A 157 -1.76 3.34 8.92
CA THR A 157 -0.79 4.41 9.25
C THR A 157 0.25 3.93 10.27
N VAL A 158 -0.18 3.25 11.32
CA VAL A 158 0.73 2.68 12.33
C VAL A 158 1.66 1.63 11.70
N GLN A 159 1.15 0.75 10.83
CA GLN A 159 1.98 -0.24 10.13
C GLN A 159 3.04 0.43 9.23
N PHE A 160 2.63 1.46 8.48
CA PHE A 160 3.56 2.22 7.66
C PHE A 160 4.69 2.83 8.49
N MET A 161 4.33 3.53 9.59
CA MET A 161 5.31 4.15 10.48
C MET A 161 6.27 3.12 11.11
N ILE A 162 5.77 1.94 11.47
CA ILE A 162 6.60 0.83 11.96
C ILE A 162 7.57 0.38 10.87
N ALA A 163 7.08 0.13 9.66
CA ALA A 163 7.92 -0.33 8.56
C ALA A 163 9.00 0.70 8.22
N GLU A 164 8.65 1.98 8.18
CA GLU A 164 9.60 3.07 7.93
C GLU A 164 10.63 3.21 9.05
N HIS A 165 10.20 3.13 10.31
CA HIS A 165 11.10 3.21 11.46
C HIS A 165 12.17 2.11 11.40
N TYR A 166 11.78 0.85 11.24
CA TYR A 166 12.72 -0.27 11.21
C TYR A 166 13.57 -0.31 9.95
N TYR A 167 13.02 0.09 8.80
CA TYR A 167 13.82 0.27 7.58
C TYR A 167 14.92 1.31 7.78
N ASN A 168 14.62 2.44 8.41
CA ASN A 168 15.58 3.49 8.72
C ASN A 168 16.64 3.05 9.74
N LEU A 169 16.35 2.02 10.56
CA LEU A 169 17.32 1.35 11.44
C LEU A 169 18.17 0.30 10.70
N GLY A 170 17.96 0.10 9.39
CA GLY A 170 18.70 -0.84 8.55
C GLY A 170 18.10 -2.24 8.51
N GLU A 171 16.89 -2.47 9.02
CA GLU A 171 16.21 -3.75 8.93
C GLU A 171 15.58 -3.96 7.54
N LEU A 172 16.36 -4.47 6.60
CA LEU A 172 15.99 -4.64 5.18
C LEU A 172 14.76 -5.52 4.95
N LYS A 173 14.36 -6.36 5.93
CA LYS A 173 13.13 -7.16 5.83
C LYS A 173 11.85 -6.31 5.65
N TYR A 174 11.91 -5.02 6.01
CA TYR A 174 10.80 -4.08 5.84
C TYR A 174 10.77 -3.39 4.46
N GLU A 175 11.85 -3.48 3.68
CA GLU A 175 12.01 -2.75 2.41
C GLU A 175 10.90 -3.06 1.41
N LYS A 176 10.62 -4.34 1.17
CA LYS A 176 9.54 -4.78 0.28
C LYS A 176 8.17 -4.27 0.72
N HIS A 177 7.87 -4.40 2.02
CA HIS A 177 6.59 -4.00 2.57
C HIS A 177 6.40 -2.48 2.48
N LEU A 178 7.44 -1.72 2.84
CA LEU A 178 7.46 -0.27 2.73
C LEU A 178 7.32 0.19 1.26
N GLY A 179 8.02 -0.47 0.34
CA GLY A 179 7.90 -0.21 -1.10
C GLY A 179 6.47 -0.38 -1.60
N PHE A 180 5.81 -1.49 -1.22
CA PHE A 180 4.40 -1.73 -1.54
C PHE A 180 3.48 -0.64 -0.97
N MET A 181 3.62 -0.30 0.31
CA MET A 181 2.78 0.72 0.95
C MET A 181 2.90 2.08 0.26
N LEU A 182 4.11 2.48 -0.13
CA LEU A 182 4.37 3.72 -0.87
C LEU A 182 3.79 3.72 -2.28
N LEU A 183 3.78 2.57 -2.97
CA LEU A 183 3.20 2.44 -4.31
C LEU A 183 1.68 2.58 -4.32
N VAL A 184 0.99 2.07 -3.29
CA VAL A 184 -0.48 2.04 -3.25
C VAL A 184 -1.09 3.05 -2.28
N GLY A 185 -0.28 3.74 -1.47
CA GLY A 185 -0.75 4.73 -0.50
C GLY A 185 -1.41 4.12 0.72
N VAL A 186 -1.00 2.92 1.13
CA VAL A 186 -1.51 2.28 2.36
C VAL A 186 -0.81 2.86 3.57
N GLY A 187 -1.57 3.51 4.44
CA GLY A 187 -1.06 4.17 5.65
C GLY A 187 -0.09 5.33 5.40
N CYS A 188 0.14 5.68 4.12
CA CYS A 188 1.04 6.74 3.70
C CYS A 188 0.57 7.40 2.40
N ASP A 189 1.13 8.55 2.02
CA ASP A 189 0.89 9.11 0.70
C ASP A 189 1.59 8.26 -0.36
N VAL A 190 0.98 8.20 -1.54
CA VAL A 190 1.60 7.55 -2.69
C VAL A 190 2.91 8.26 -3.01
N ASN A 191 4.00 7.51 -2.97
CA ASN A 191 5.31 7.97 -3.44
C ASN A 191 5.86 6.92 -4.39
N THR A 192 5.47 7.05 -5.66
CA THR A 192 5.78 6.08 -6.71
C THR A 192 7.28 5.88 -6.87
N ASP A 193 8.07 6.95 -6.90
CA ASP A 193 9.51 6.88 -7.13
C ASP A 193 10.22 6.13 -6.01
N ARG A 194 9.92 6.49 -4.75
CA ARG A 194 10.48 5.79 -3.59
C ARG A 194 9.97 4.35 -3.50
N GLY A 195 8.70 4.12 -3.80
CA GLY A 195 8.07 2.79 -3.80
C GLY A 195 8.70 1.85 -4.83
N VAL A 196 8.89 2.32 -6.07
CA VAL A 196 9.59 1.58 -7.13
C VAL A 196 11.02 1.24 -6.72
N LYS A 197 11.76 2.25 -6.22
CA LYS A 197 13.16 2.08 -5.82
C LYS A 197 13.32 1.01 -4.75
N LEU A 198 12.50 1.05 -3.70
CA LEU A 198 12.54 0.06 -2.63
C LEU A 198 12.15 -1.34 -3.13
N THR A 199 11.10 -1.44 -3.94
CA THR A 199 10.64 -2.73 -4.47
C THR A 199 11.70 -3.36 -5.37
N PHE A 200 12.33 -2.59 -6.24
CA PHE A 200 13.37 -3.10 -7.14
C PHE A 200 14.64 -3.46 -6.39
N SER A 201 15.08 -2.66 -5.43
CA SER A 201 16.22 -2.95 -4.58
C SER A 201 16.05 -4.28 -3.84
N ASP A 202 14.86 -4.53 -3.27
CA ASP A 202 14.56 -5.80 -2.61
C ASP A 202 14.54 -6.99 -3.60
N MET A 203 13.98 -6.81 -4.79
CA MET A 203 13.96 -7.86 -5.83
C MET A 203 15.37 -8.18 -6.33
N GLU A 204 16.20 -7.19 -6.60
CA GLU A 204 17.59 -7.35 -7.04
C GLU A 204 18.42 -8.09 -5.99
N ARG A 205 18.34 -7.65 -4.73
CA ARG A 205 19.02 -8.31 -3.61
C ARG A 205 18.54 -9.75 -3.45
N THR A 206 17.23 -9.99 -3.56
CA THR A 206 16.67 -11.34 -3.49
C THR A 206 17.18 -12.21 -4.63
N ALA A 207 17.14 -11.73 -5.88
CA ALA A 207 17.65 -12.48 -7.05
C ALA A 207 19.15 -12.81 -6.94
N SER A 208 19.92 -11.88 -6.36
CA SER A 208 21.38 -12.05 -6.17
C SER A 208 21.72 -13.04 -5.05
N SER A 209 20.82 -13.23 -4.09
CA SER A 209 21.00 -14.15 -2.95
C SER A 209 20.52 -15.57 -3.20
N LEU A 210 19.87 -15.84 -4.35
CA LEU A 210 19.38 -17.18 -4.69
C LEU A 210 20.50 -18.11 -5.13
N ASP A 211 20.39 -19.38 -4.76
CA ASP A 211 21.18 -20.44 -5.35
C ASP A 211 20.95 -20.51 -6.85
N SER A 212 21.98 -20.86 -7.62
CA SER A 212 21.94 -20.87 -9.09
C SER A 212 20.85 -21.78 -9.65
N GLU A 213 20.58 -22.90 -9.01
CA GLU A 213 19.55 -23.87 -9.39
C GLU A 213 18.15 -23.28 -9.19
N VAL A 214 17.86 -22.74 -7.99
CA VAL A 214 16.59 -22.07 -7.70
C VAL A 214 16.37 -20.86 -8.61
N LYS A 215 17.43 -20.08 -8.89
CA LYS A 215 17.35 -18.93 -9.80
C LYS A 215 17.00 -19.37 -11.22
N THR A 216 17.71 -20.39 -11.75
CA THR A 216 17.45 -20.92 -13.09
C THR A 216 16.01 -21.44 -13.20
N ARG A 217 15.57 -22.20 -12.22
CA ARG A 217 14.20 -22.74 -12.18
C ARG A 217 13.13 -21.67 -12.11
N ALA A 218 13.34 -20.62 -11.31
CA ALA A 218 12.42 -19.48 -11.23
C ALA A 218 12.29 -18.74 -12.57
N ILE A 219 13.41 -18.55 -13.30
CA ILE A 219 13.41 -17.96 -14.64
C ILE A 219 12.63 -18.83 -15.64
N GLU A 220 12.84 -20.14 -15.63
CA GLU A 220 12.09 -21.09 -16.47
C GLU A 220 10.57 -21.03 -16.19
N LEU A 221 10.19 -20.98 -14.92
CA LEU A 221 8.78 -20.84 -14.52
C LEU A 221 8.18 -19.49 -14.99
N CYS A 222 8.96 -18.41 -14.98
CA CYS A 222 8.53 -17.15 -15.58
C CYS A 222 8.30 -17.28 -17.08
N ALA A 223 9.20 -17.94 -17.80
CA ALA A 223 9.08 -18.16 -19.25
C ALA A 223 7.88 -19.04 -19.60
N LYS A 224 7.63 -20.13 -18.86
CA LYS A 224 6.47 -21.02 -19.08
C LYS A 224 5.12 -20.29 -18.95
N HIS A 225 5.04 -19.25 -18.13
CA HIS A 225 3.82 -18.50 -17.89
C HIS A 225 3.76 -17.14 -18.61
N ALA A 226 4.68 -16.91 -19.55
CA ALA A 226 4.81 -15.65 -20.29
C ALA A 226 3.52 -15.23 -21.02
N PHE A 227 2.67 -16.18 -21.45
CA PHE A 227 1.41 -15.88 -22.15
C PHE A 227 0.35 -15.15 -21.29
N ARG A 228 0.46 -15.20 -19.95
CA ARG A 228 -0.47 -14.53 -19.03
C ARG A 228 0.06 -13.21 -18.52
N THR A 229 1.26 -12.84 -18.92
CA THR A 229 1.97 -11.66 -18.46
C THR A 229 2.00 -10.63 -19.57
N GLY A 230 1.70 -9.38 -19.31
CA GLY A 230 1.80 -8.29 -20.29
C GLY A 230 3.22 -8.09 -20.81
N VAL A 231 3.36 -7.37 -21.90
CA VAL A 231 4.69 -7.13 -22.53
C VAL A 231 5.59 -6.36 -21.57
N VAL A 232 5.06 -5.33 -20.91
CA VAL A 232 5.82 -4.47 -19.99
C VAL A 232 6.30 -5.24 -18.77
N GLU A 233 5.44 -6.06 -18.16
CA GLU A 233 5.79 -6.88 -17.01
C GLU A 233 6.86 -7.89 -17.35
N ARG A 234 6.84 -8.46 -18.58
CA ARG A 234 7.89 -9.38 -19.03
C ARG A 234 9.23 -8.68 -19.22
N MET A 235 9.23 -7.49 -19.82
CA MET A 235 10.44 -6.70 -19.98
C MET A 235 11.05 -6.31 -18.62
N LEU A 236 10.24 -5.89 -17.68
CA LEU A 236 10.69 -5.58 -16.31
C LEU A 236 11.24 -6.84 -15.62
N MET A 237 10.54 -7.95 -15.72
CA MET A 237 10.97 -9.21 -15.12
C MET A 237 12.30 -9.67 -15.69
N ASP A 238 12.49 -9.60 -17.01
CA ASP A 238 13.73 -9.96 -17.68
C ASP A 238 14.90 -9.07 -17.25
N ALA A 239 14.70 -7.76 -17.19
CA ALA A 239 15.69 -6.81 -16.69
C ALA A 239 16.12 -7.13 -15.25
N ILE A 240 15.16 -7.37 -14.36
CA ILE A 240 15.42 -7.68 -12.94
C ILE A 240 16.19 -8.99 -12.79
N TRP A 241 15.82 -10.06 -13.52
CA TRP A 241 16.52 -11.33 -13.47
C TRP A 241 17.97 -11.25 -13.98
N LYS A 242 18.22 -10.37 -14.94
CA LYS A 242 19.57 -10.11 -15.47
C LYS A 242 20.40 -9.19 -14.58
N GLY A 243 19.79 -8.52 -13.61
CA GLY A 243 20.42 -7.48 -12.80
C GLY A 243 20.61 -6.15 -13.57
N ASP A 244 19.88 -5.98 -14.67
CA ASP A 244 19.90 -4.78 -15.51
C ASP A 244 18.88 -3.77 -14.96
N MET A 245 19.25 -3.15 -13.83
CA MET A 245 18.36 -2.21 -13.14
C MET A 245 18.19 -0.90 -13.90
N GLU A 246 19.16 -0.50 -14.73
CA GLU A 246 19.04 0.68 -15.59
C GLU A 246 17.88 0.51 -16.57
N SER A 247 17.86 -0.61 -17.31
CA SER A 247 16.73 -0.93 -18.20
C SER A 247 15.39 -1.05 -17.45
N ALA A 248 15.38 -1.57 -16.21
CA ALA A 248 14.17 -1.65 -15.42
C ALA A 248 13.62 -0.25 -15.07
N TYR A 249 14.47 0.68 -14.66
CA TYR A 249 14.05 2.06 -14.39
C TYR A 249 13.61 2.79 -15.65
N ASP A 250 14.29 2.61 -16.79
CA ASP A 250 13.90 3.18 -18.09
C ASP A 250 12.49 2.73 -18.52
N ILE A 251 12.15 1.47 -18.28
CA ILE A 251 10.80 0.94 -18.57
C ILE A 251 9.76 1.63 -17.68
N VAL A 252 10.06 1.78 -16.37
CA VAL A 252 9.15 2.47 -15.44
C VAL A 252 8.95 3.92 -15.84
N GLU A 253 10.00 4.65 -16.22
CA GLU A 253 9.91 6.03 -16.68
C GLU A 253 8.99 6.15 -17.89
N LYS A 254 9.11 5.25 -18.87
CA LYS A 254 8.26 5.23 -20.07
C LYS A 254 6.78 4.98 -19.76
N ILE A 255 6.45 4.20 -18.72
CA ILE A 255 5.06 3.93 -18.33
C ILE A 255 4.53 4.90 -17.28
N CYS A 256 5.37 5.76 -16.72
CA CYS A 256 4.98 6.75 -15.69
C CYS A 256 3.87 7.68 -16.19
N SER A 257 3.96 8.12 -17.46
CA SER A 257 2.93 8.96 -18.08
C SER A 257 1.57 8.28 -18.25
N LEU A 258 1.51 6.95 -18.15
CA LEU A 258 0.26 6.17 -18.26
C LEU A 258 -0.48 6.02 -16.94
N GLY A 259 0.13 6.40 -15.81
CA GLY A 259 -0.45 6.29 -14.48
C GLY A 259 -0.64 4.84 -13.97
N ILE A 260 0.07 3.87 -14.57
CA ILE A 260 -0.09 2.43 -14.26
C ILE A 260 1.14 1.84 -13.55
N VAL A 261 2.11 2.66 -13.16
CA VAL A 261 3.39 2.19 -12.58
C VAL A 261 3.16 1.31 -11.36
N ALA A 262 2.35 1.76 -10.41
CA ALA A 262 2.09 1.01 -9.18
C ALA A 262 1.48 -0.37 -9.47
N GLU A 263 0.51 -0.45 -10.37
CA GLU A 263 -0.13 -1.70 -10.77
C GLU A 263 0.89 -2.65 -11.41
N VAL A 264 1.66 -2.16 -12.37
CA VAL A 264 2.67 -2.95 -13.09
C VAL A 264 3.76 -3.46 -12.15
N VAL A 265 4.32 -2.59 -11.30
CA VAL A 265 5.39 -2.95 -10.36
C VAL A 265 4.89 -3.95 -9.31
N ASN A 266 3.70 -3.77 -8.77
CA ASN A 266 3.09 -4.71 -7.82
C ASN A 266 2.84 -6.07 -8.47
N LYS A 267 2.36 -6.10 -9.70
CA LYS A 267 2.13 -7.34 -10.46
C LYS A 267 3.45 -8.08 -10.73
N VAL A 268 4.48 -7.36 -11.18
CA VAL A 268 5.83 -7.91 -11.41
C VAL A 268 6.40 -8.48 -10.11
N SER A 269 6.35 -7.72 -9.02
CA SER A 269 6.81 -8.16 -7.69
C SER A 269 6.07 -9.43 -7.24
N SER A 270 4.76 -9.47 -7.36
CA SER A 270 3.94 -10.63 -7.00
C SER A 270 4.33 -11.88 -7.80
N ILE A 271 4.52 -11.76 -9.12
CA ILE A 271 4.95 -12.86 -9.98
C ILE A 271 6.36 -13.31 -9.58
N PHE A 272 7.29 -12.38 -9.41
CA PHE A 272 8.68 -12.66 -9.05
C PHE A 272 8.78 -13.54 -7.79
N TYR A 273 8.18 -13.12 -6.69
CA TYR A 273 8.22 -13.88 -5.44
C TYR A 273 7.43 -15.19 -5.49
N SER A 274 6.34 -15.25 -6.26
CA SER A 274 5.62 -16.50 -6.47
C SER A 274 6.50 -17.52 -7.18
N ARG A 275 7.23 -17.14 -8.23
CA ARG A 275 8.10 -18.05 -8.98
C ARG A 275 9.30 -18.53 -8.18
N ILE A 276 9.88 -17.67 -7.34
CA ILE A 276 10.93 -18.10 -6.40
C ILE A 276 10.40 -19.15 -5.44
N ARG A 277 9.21 -18.93 -4.88
CA ARG A 277 8.59 -19.88 -3.96
C ARG A 277 8.30 -21.22 -4.64
N ASP A 278 7.77 -21.20 -5.86
CA ASP A 278 7.44 -22.39 -6.62
C ASP A 278 8.74 -23.16 -6.99
N ALA A 279 9.79 -22.44 -7.46
CA ALA A 279 11.09 -23.01 -7.76
C ALA A 279 11.76 -23.68 -6.56
N LYS A 280 11.70 -23.04 -5.37
CA LYS A 280 12.23 -23.62 -4.13
C LYS A 280 11.54 -24.94 -3.77
N LYS A 281 10.24 -25.05 -4.02
CA LYS A 281 9.51 -26.30 -3.77
C LYS A 281 9.94 -27.39 -4.76
N GLU A 282 10.00 -27.07 -6.06
CA GLU A 282 10.38 -28.04 -7.07
C GLU A 282 11.80 -28.57 -6.84
N VAL A 283 12.77 -27.70 -6.51
CA VAL A 283 14.15 -28.11 -6.20
C VAL A 283 14.23 -28.99 -4.94
N ILE A 284 13.39 -28.73 -3.92
CA ILE A 284 13.36 -29.57 -2.71
C ILE A 284 12.72 -30.94 -3.00
N ASP A 285 11.68 -30.98 -3.82
CA ASP A 285 10.96 -32.22 -4.15
C ASP A 285 11.77 -33.14 -5.12
N GLU A 286 12.80 -32.62 -5.81
CA GLU A 286 13.71 -33.38 -6.67
C GLU A 286 14.90 -34.00 -5.91
N VAL A 287 15.10 -33.67 -4.63
CA VAL A 287 16.14 -34.22 -3.73
C VAL A 287 15.58 -35.30 -2.83
#